data_b6fa48b8491fb5a50886c2fd5e3e05df
#
_entry.id   b6fa48b8491fb5a50886c2fd5e3e05df
#
_cell.length_a   1.000
_cell.length_b   1.000
_cell.length_c   1.000
_cell.angle_alpha   90.00
_cell.angle_beta   90.00
_cell.angle_gamma   90.00
#
_symmetry.space_group_name_H-M   'P 1'
#
loop_
_entity.id
_entity.type
_entity.pdbx_description
1 polymer ?
#
loop_
_entity_poly.entity_id
_entity_poly.type
_entity_poly.pdbx_seq_one_letter_code
_entity_poly.pdbx_strand_id
1 'polypeptide(L)'
;LYPEVFKDCCLYRVEPYDGIRELLAFLRENHIFCAVLSNKPHDRTLDNIRAVFGMESFDQVYGEREDLGIRRKPAPDGLEAILRELGVKKESCLYFGDTNTDMETGKNAGVDTVGVTWGFRSREELAAFHPTLLADHPDQVIAFLKEVNGIE
;
A
#
# COMPACT_ATOMS: atom_id res chain seq x y z
N LEU A 1 13.51 3.02 -2.65
CA LEU A 1 12.27 3.77 -2.66
C LEU A 1 11.09 2.83 -2.78
N TYR A 2 10.13 2.94 -1.85
CA TYR A 2 9.00 2.03 -1.79
C TYR A 2 7.69 2.82 -1.81
N PRO A 3 6.90 2.71 -2.91
CA PRO A 3 5.52 3.20 -2.87
C PRO A 3 4.74 2.34 -1.87
N GLU A 4 4.08 2.97 -0.94
CA GLU A 4 3.21 2.29 0.01
C GLU A 4 1.79 2.25 -0.54
N VAL A 5 1.10 1.12 -0.37
CA VAL A 5 -0.26 0.96 -0.87
C VAL A 5 -1.18 0.54 0.26
N PHE A 6 -2.26 1.28 0.45
CA PHE A 6 -3.25 1.02 1.48
C PHE A 6 -4.50 0.34 0.92
N LYS A 7 -5.07 -0.51 1.75
CA LYS A 7 -6.34 -1.14 1.46
C LYS A 7 -7.50 -0.24 1.88
N ASP A 8 -8.64 -0.43 1.22
CA ASP A 8 -9.90 0.25 1.57
C ASP A 8 -10.25 0.11 3.03
N CYS A 9 -9.97 -1.05 3.61
CA CYS A 9 -10.32 -1.30 5.00
C CYS A 9 -9.68 -0.31 5.97
N CYS A 10 -8.55 0.27 5.60
CA CYS A 10 -7.91 1.30 6.40
C CYS A 10 -8.73 2.58 6.45
N LEU A 11 -9.63 2.75 5.48
CA LEU A 11 -10.48 3.92 5.34
C LEU A 11 -11.92 3.67 5.74
N TYR A 12 -12.26 2.42 6.02
CA TYR A 12 -13.62 2.01 6.31
C TYR A 12 -14.16 2.69 7.56
N ARG A 13 -13.31 2.94 8.52
CA ARG A 13 -13.64 3.70 9.72
C ARG A 13 -13.23 5.14 9.52
N VAL A 14 -13.85 6.04 10.23
CA VAL A 14 -13.62 7.49 10.09
C VAL A 14 -12.17 7.88 10.35
N GLU A 15 -11.42 7.02 11.08
CA GLU A 15 -10.03 7.30 11.45
C GLU A 15 -9.10 6.19 10.96
N PRO A 16 -7.86 6.52 10.61
CA PRO A 16 -6.87 5.50 10.26
C PRO A 16 -6.48 4.67 11.48
N TYR A 17 -5.91 3.50 11.23
CA TYR A 17 -5.35 2.69 12.29
C TYR A 17 -4.24 3.44 13.02
N ASP A 18 -4.06 3.08 14.31
CA ASP A 18 -3.01 3.66 15.14
C ASP A 18 -1.62 3.53 14.49
N GLY A 19 -0.87 4.62 14.48
CA GLY A 19 0.46 4.66 13.91
C GLY A 19 0.54 4.96 12.41
N ILE A 20 -0.58 4.96 11.70
CA ILE A 20 -0.59 5.21 10.24
C ILE A 20 -0.16 6.65 9.92
N ARG A 21 -0.63 7.62 10.69
CA ARG A 21 -0.26 9.03 10.44
C ARG A 21 1.23 9.26 10.64
N GLU A 22 1.81 8.62 11.64
CA GLU A 22 3.25 8.65 11.91
C GLU A 22 4.04 8.01 10.77
N LEU A 23 3.53 6.88 10.24
CA LEU A 23 4.15 6.23 9.09
C LEU A 23 4.11 7.13 7.85
N LEU A 24 2.97 7.77 7.57
CA LEU A 24 2.85 8.69 6.44
C LEU A 24 3.81 9.88 6.57
N ALA A 25 3.92 10.45 7.78
CA ALA A 25 4.85 11.53 8.06
C ALA A 25 6.30 11.09 7.81
N PHE A 26 6.66 9.90 8.28
CA PHE A 26 7.99 9.34 8.07
C PHE A 26 8.31 9.20 6.57
N LEU A 27 7.36 8.68 5.78
CA LEU A 27 7.56 8.52 4.35
C LEU A 27 7.79 9.87 3.67
N ARG A 28 6.99 10.86 4.03
CA ARG A 28 7.12 12.22 3.47
C ARG A 28 8.46 12.85 3.83
N GLU A 29 8.86 12.78 5.09
CA GLU A 29 10.10 13.35 5.58
C GLU A 29 11.33 12.74 4.90
N ASN A 30 11.24 11.49 4.49
CA ASN A 30 12.34 10.77 3.86
C ASN A 30 12.18 10.67 2.34
N HIS A 31 11.27 11.44 1.75
CA HIS A 31 11.03 11.51 0.31
C HIS A 31 10.74 10.15 -0.33
N ILE A 32 10.02 9.30 0.38
CA ILE A 32 9.57 8.00 -0.11
C ILE A 32 8.18 8.19 -0.71
N PHE A 33 7.99 7.80 -1.97
CA PHE A 33 6.69 7.88 -2.62
C PHE A 33 5.69 6.98 -1.91
N CYS A 34 4.46 7.47 -1.80
CA CYS A 34 3.37 6.75 -1.17
C CYS A 34 2.15 6.79 -2.08
N ALA A 35 1.56 5.62 -2.35
CA ALA A 35 0.42 5.52 -3.24
C ALA A 35 -0.64 4.57 -2.67
N VAL A 36 -1.86 4.70 -3.18
CA VAL A 36 -3.00 3.86 -2.79
C VAL A 36 -3.52 3.12 -4.01
N LEU A 37 -3.78 1.82 -3.84
CA LEU A 37 -4.46 0.99 -4.83
C LEU A 37 -5.62 0.27 -4.16
N SER A 38 -6.82 0.44 -4.70
CA SER A 38 -8.05 -0.10 -4.13
C SER A 38 -8.91 -0.73 -5.22
N ASN A 39 -9.70 -1.75 -4.85
CA ASN A 39 -10.72 -2.31 -5.76
C ASN A 39 -12.06 -1.56 -5.69
N LYS A 40 -12.19 -0.57 -4.83
CA LYS A 40 -13.34 0.33 -4.82
C LYS A 40 -13.36 1.18 -6.09
N PRO A 41 -14.54 1.60 -6.55
CA PRO A 41 -14.62 2.54 -7.66
C PRO A 41 -13.71 3.75 -7.43
N HIS A 42 -13.07 4.22 -8.50
CA HIS A 42 -12.04 5.25 -8.41
C HIS A 42 -12.52 6.51 -7.69
N ASP A 43 -13.71 7.01 -8.04
CA ASP A 43 -14.25 8.23 -7.43
C ASP A 43 -14.47 8.06 -5.92
N ARG A 44 -14.95 6.90 -5.49
CA ARG A 44 -15.14 6.61 -4.08
C ARG A 44 -13.82 6.51 -3.33
N THR A 45 -12.82 5.95 -3.97
CA THR A 45 -11.46 5.88 -3.38
C THR A 45 -10.92 7.28 -3.14
N LEU A 46 -11.06 8.16 -4.14
CA LEU A 46 -10.64 9.57 -3.99
C LEU A 46 -11.38 10.27 -2.85
N ASP A 47 -12.69 10.08 -2.76
CA ASP A 47 -13.49 10.69 -1.71
C ASP A 47 -13.06 10.24 -0.32
N ASN A 48 -12.81 8.94 -0.16
CA ASN A 48 -12.36 8.38 1.11
C ASN A 48 -10.99 8.94 1.52
N ILE A 49 -10.07 9.01 0.57
CA ILE A 49 -8.72 9.54 0.85
C ILE A 49 -8.80 11.01 1.27
N ARG A 50 -9.58 11.81 0.57
CA ARG A 50 -9.77 13.23 0.92
C ARG A 50 -10.34 13.39 2.32
N ALA A 51 -11.33 12.56 2.66
CA ALA A 51 -12.02 12.67 3.94
C ALA A 51 -11.13 12.31 5.13
N VAL A 52 -10.25 11.32 4.97
CA VAL A 52 -9.47 10.77 6.08
C VAL A 52 -8.06 11.35 6.16
N PHE A 53 -7.36 11.49 5.02
CA PHE A 53 -5.95 11.85 4.98
C PHE A 53 -5.64 13.16 4.28
N GLY A 54 -6.50 13.61 3.37
CA GLY A 54 -6.16 14.65 2.42
C GLY A 54 -5.38 14.07 1.23
N MET A 55 -5.59 14.62 0.04
CA MET A 55 -4.96 14.11 -1.19
C MET A 55 -3.44 14.33 -1.21
N GLU A 56 -2.97 15.36 -0.52
CA GLU A 56 -1.55 15.70 -0.44
C GLU A 56 -0.72 14.65 0.31
N SER A 57 -1.36 13.73 1.02
CA SER A 57 -0.66 12.65 1.73
C SER A 57 -0.12 11.58 0.79
N PHE A 58 -0.59 11.54 -0.46
CA PHE A 58 -0.23 10.48 -1.40
C PHE A 58 0.21 11.05 -2.74
N ASP A 59 1.19 10.39 -3.34
CA ASP A 59 1.71 10.76 -4.66
C ASP A 59 0.82 10.26 -5.79
N GLN A 60 0.07 9.19 -5.55
CA GLN A 60 -0.89 8.64 -6.51
C GLN A 60 -1.97 7.87 -5.78
N VAL A 61 -3.20 7.95 -6.27
CA VAL A 61 -4.35 7.20 -5.73
C VAL A 61 -5.11 6.56 -6.89
N TYR A 62 -5.21 5.23 -6.87
CA TYR A 62 -5.98 4.47 -7.85
C TYR A 62 -7.08 3.68 -7.16
N GLY A 63 -8.32 3.93 -7.57
CA GLY A 63 -9.42 3.00 -7.34
C GLY A 63 -9.55 2.04 -8.51
N GLU A 64 -10.68 1.33 -8.59
CA GLU A 64 -10.98 0.46 -9.73
C GLU A 64 -11.14 1.29 -10.99
N ARG A 65 -10.47 0.92 -12.05
CA ARG A 65 -10.45 1.61 -13.33
C ARG A 65 -10.52 0.63 -14.51
N GLU A 66 -11.40 -0.35 -14.42
CA GLU A 66 -11.56 -1.34 -15.49
C GLU A 66 -12.06 -0.69 -16.78
N ASP A 67 -12.74 0.44 -16.69
CA ASP A 67 -13.13 1.25 -17.85
C ASP A 67 -11.93 1.74 -18.67
N LEU A 68 -10.75 1.84 -18.08
CA LEU A 68 -9.49 2.19 -18.76
C LEU A 68 -8.66 0.96 -19.13
N GLY A 69 -9.21 -0.24 -19.00
CA GLY A 69 -8.50 -1.47 -19.28
C GLY A 69 -7.55 -1.92 -18.18
N ILE A 70 -7.65 -1.32 -17.00
CA ILE A 70 -6.84 -1.69 -15.83
C ILE A 70 -7.65 -2.69 -15.01
N ARG A 71 -7.23 -3.95 -15.04
CA ARG A 71 -7.94 -5.02 -14.32
C ARG A 71 -7.75 -4.86 -12.80
N ARG A 72 -8.78 -5.26 -12.05
CA ARG A 72 -8.75 -5.21 -10.59
C ARG A 72 -7.76 -6.20 -10.00
N LYS A 73 -7.34 -5.95 -8.75
CA LYS A 73 -6.57 -6.92 -7.97
C LYS A 73 -7.33 -8.26 -7.94
N PRO A 74 -6.66 -9.41 -8.05
CA PRO A 74 -5.22 -9.62 -7.93
C PRO A 74 -4.40 -9.40 -9.20
N ALA A 75 -4.98 -8.87 -10.29
CA ALA A 75 -4.19 -8.51 -11.46
C ALA A 75 -3.17 -7.42 -11.08
N PRO A 76 -1.97 -7.45 -11.68
CA PRO A 76 -0.92 -6.49 -11.34
C PRO A 76 -1.09 -5.13 -12.03
N ASP A 77 -2.10 -4.99 -12.88
CA ASP A 77 -2.26 -3.85 -13.80
C ASP A 77 -2.21 -2.49 -13.10
N GLY A 78 -2.98 -2.34 -12.00
CA GLY A 78 -3.04 -1.07 -11.28
C GLY A 78 -1.72 -0.71 -10.62
N LEU A 79 -1.09 -1.69 -9.99
CA LEU A 79 0.21 -1.48 -9.36
C LEU A 79 1.28 -1.13 -10.39
N GLU A 80 1.30 -1.83 -11.51
CA GLU A 80 2.23 -1.55 -12.60
C GLU A 80 2.01 -0.14 -13.19
N ALA A 81 0.76 0.29 -13.31
CA ALA A 81 0.43 1.64 -13.79
C ALA A 81 0.97 2.71 -12.83
N ILE A 82 0.79 2.52 -11.53
CA ILE A 82 1.29 3.44 -10.50
C ILE A 82 2.81 3.54 -10.58
N LEU A 83 3.50 2.40 -10.69
CA LEU A 83 4.96 2.37 -10.78
C LEU A 83 5.46 3.12 -12.00
N ARG A 84 4.81 2.95 -13.16
CA ARG A 84 5.17 3.68 -14.37
C ARG A 84 5.00 5.18 -14.20
N GLU A 85 3.88 5.61 -13.63
CA GLU A 85 3.59 7.03 -13.44
C GLU A 85 4.56 7.69 -12.46
N LEU A 86 4.98 6.99 -11.43
CA LEU A 86 5.93 7.51 -10.46
C LEU A 86 7.39 7.31 -10.87
N GLY A 87 7.63 6.55 -11.94
CA GLY A 87 8.99 6.26 -12.38
C GLY A 87 9.77 5.37 -11.41
N VAL A 88 9.07 4.50 -10.70
CA VAL A 88 9.66 3.61 -9.69
C VAL A 88 9.82 2.21 -10.26
N LYS A 89 10.99 1.60 -10.04
CA LYS A 89 11.26 0.23 -10.47
C LYS A 89 10.61 -0.77 -9.52
N LYS A 90 10.29 -1.96 -10.04
CA LYS A 90 9.70 -3.05 -9.23
C LYS A 90 10.56 -3.39 -8.02
N GLU A 91 11.87 -3.42 -8.17
CA GLU A 91 12.81 -3.73 -7.11
C GLU A 91 12.80 -2.69 -5.98
N SER A 92 12.31 -1.50 -6.27
CA SER A 92 12.22 -0.39 -5.31
C SER A 92 10.82 -0.19 -4.76
N CYS A 93 9.90 -1.12 -5.02
CA CYS A 93 8.51 -1.04 -4.58
C CYS A 93 8.25 -1.98 -3.41
N LEU A 94 7.54 -1.46 -2.43
CA LEU A 94 7.05 -2.28 -1.32
C LEU A 94 5.52 -2.14 -1.28
N TYR A 95 4.83 -3.26 -1.47
CA TYR A 95 3.37 -3.29 -1.56
C TYR A 95 2.76 -3.83 -0.27
N PHE A 96 1.90 -3.04 0.34
CA PHE A 96 1.28 -3.35 1.63
C PHE A 96 -0.14 -3.86 1.44
N GLY A 97 -0.51 -4.89 2.16
CA GLY A 97 -1.86 -5.39 2.11
C GLY A 97 -2.24 -6.24 3.31
N ASP A 98 -3.53 -6.38 3.53
CA ASP A 98 -4.10 -7.11 4.66
C ASP A 98 -4.92 -8.32 4.21
N THR A 99 -4.90 -8.67 2.93
CA THR A 99 -5.66 -9.79 2.38
C THR A 99 -4.82 -10.65 1.46
N ASN A 100 -5.34 -11.86 1.19
CA ASN A 100 -4.75 -12.78 0.23
C ASN A 100 -4.68 -12.14 -1.16
N THR A 101 -5.74 -11.43 -1.54
CA THR A 101 -5.78 -10.70 -2.82
C THR A 101 -4.63 -9.72 -2.97
N ASP A 102 -4.31 -8.99 -1.90
CA ASP A 102 -3.19 -8.05 -1.90
C ASP A 102 -1.84 -8.76 -2.06
N MET A 103 -1.66 -9.86 -1.35
CA MET A 103 -0.43 -10.63 -1.44
C MET A 103 -0.23 -11.19 -2.85
N GLU A 104 -1.31 -11.70 -3.47
CA GLU A 104 -1.28 -12.15 -4.85
C GLU A 104 -0.97 -11.02 -5.83
N THR A 105 -1.54 -9.84 -5.60
CA THR A 105 -1.28 -8.66 -6.44
C THR A 105 0.21 -8.33 -6.46
N GLY A 106 0.82 -8.23 -5.29
CA GLY A 106 2.25 -7.94 -5.19
C GLY A 106 3.10 -9.00 -5.86
N LYS A 107 2.77 -10.26 -5.66
CA LYS A 107 3.47 -11.38 -6.27
C LYS A 107 3.34 -11.35 -7.80
N ASN A 108 2.13 -11.12 -8.30
CA ASN A 108 1.88 -11.04 -9.74
C ASN A 108 2.61 -9.86 -10.39
N ALA A 109 2.77 -8.76 -9.67
CA ALA A 109 3.53 -7.60 -10.15
C ALA A 109 5.05 -7.78 -10.02
N GLY A 110 5.50 -8.77 -9.25
CA GLY A 110 6.93 -9.02 -9.03
C GLY A 110 7.58 -8.02 -8.09
N VAL A 111 6.83 -7.52 -7.11
CA VAL A 111 7.33 -6.58 -6.10
C VAL A 111 7.38 -7.23 -4.72
N ASP A 112 8.17 -6.66 -3.82
CA ASP A 112 8.21 -7.09 -2.44
C ASP A 112 6.93 -6.71 -1.72
N THR A 113 6.47 -7.55 -0.81
CA THR A 113 5.21 -7.35 -0.10
C THR A 113 5.39 -7.26 1.40
N VAL A 114 4.49 -6.50 2.03
CA VAL A 114 4.34 -6.46 3.47
C VAL A 114 2.92 -6.86 3.81
N GLY A 115 2.77 -7.94 4.57
CA GLY A 115 1.48 -8.32 5.13
C GLY A 115 1.26 -7.56 6.42
N VAL A 116 0.12 -6.87 6.54
CA VAL A 116 -0.22 -6.13 7.76
C VAL A 116 -1.35 -6.84 8.49
N THR A 117 -1.17 -7.07 9.78
CA THR A 117 -2.08 -7.90 10.57
C THR A 117 -3.18 -7.10 11.25
N TRP A 118 -3.17 -5.79 11.15
CA TRP A 118 -4.22 -4.95 11.73
C TRP A 118 -5.47 -4.83 10.84
N GLY A 119 -5.51 -5.54 9.72
CA GLY A 119 -6.64 -5.58 8.80
C GLY A 119 -7.50 -6.83 8.94
N PHE A 120 -7.99 -7.37 7.80
CA PHE A 120 -9.00 -8.43 7.79
C PHE A 120 -8.47 -9.84 8.00
N ARG A 121 -7.26 -10.15 7.51
CA ARG A 121 -6.78 -11.53 7.51
C ARG A 121 -5.81 -11.79 8.66
N SER A 122 -5.74 -13.06 9.05
CA SER A 122 -4.85 -13.49 10.11
C SER A 122 -3.38 -13.47 9.66
N ARG A 123 -2.49 -13.45 10.63
CA ARG A 123 -1.06 -13.55 10.39
C ARG A 123 -0.70 -14.83 9.62
N GLU A 124 -1.34 -15.95 9.97
CA GLU A 124 -1.09 -17.25 9.33
C GLU A 124 -1.48 -17.24 7.85
N GLU A 125 -2.62 -16.65 7.52
CA GLU A 125 -3.07 -16.56 6.14
C GLU A 125 -2.11 -15.72 5.28
N LEU A 126 -1.65 -14.59 5.81
CA LEU A 126 -0.72 -13.72 5.12
C LEU A 126 0.67 -14.36 5.00
N ALA A 127 1.11 -15.05 6.05
CA ALA A 127 2.42 -15.72 6.07
C ALA A 127 2.53 -16.79 4.98
N ALA A 128 1.42 -17.42 4.58
CA ALA A 128 1.41 -18.43 3.54
C ALA A 128 1.89 -17.89 2.18
N PHE A 129 1.82 -16.58 1.97
CA PHE A 129 2.30 -15.94 0.73
C PHE A 129 3.76 -15.50 0.80
N HIS A 130 4.45 -15.75 1.91
CA HIS A 130 5.86 -15.42 2.12
C HIS A 130 6.18 -13.94 1.84
N PRO A 131 5.47 -12.99 2.50
CA PRO A 131 5.81 -11.58 2.32
C PRO A 131 7.21 -11.27 2.86
N THR A 132 7.79 -10.19 2.36
CA THR A 132 9.09 -9.72 2.82
C THR A 132 9.06 -9.34 4.31
N LEU A 133 7.91 -8.81 4.77
CA LEU A 133 7.69 -8.45 6.16
C LEU A 133 6.24 -8.75 6.54
N LEU A 134 6.05 -9.25 7.77
CA LEU A 134 4.75 -9.30 8.43
C LEU A 134 4.77 -8.27 9.55
N ALA A 135 3.97 -7.22 9.42
CA ALA A 135 3.92 -6.14 10.39
C ALA A 135 2.65 -6.20 11.21
N ASP A 136 2.78 -6.17 12.52
CA ASP A 136 1.65 -6.13 13.44
C ASP A 136 1.29 -4.70 13.84
N HIS A 137 2.20 -3.75 13.61
CA HIS A 137 2.00 -2.33 13.89
C HIS A 137 2.83 -1.49 12.91
N PRO A 138 2.34 -0.28 12.52
CA PRO A 138 3.08 0.60 11.61
C PRO A 138 4.51 0.94 12.05
N ASP A 139 4.80 0.95 13.36
CA ASP A 139 6.15 1.18 13.86
C ASP A 139 7.15 0.16 13.35
N GLN A 140 6.72 -1.08 13.12
CA GLN A 140 7.57 -2.13 12.57
C GLN A 140 7.94 -1.84 11.12
N VAL A 141 7.04 -1.21 10.38
CA VAL A 141 7.29 -0.78 9.01
C VAL A 141 8.34 0.33 8.99
N ILE A 142 8.22 1.30 9.89
CA ILE A 142 9.18 2.40 10.01
C ILE A 142 10.58 1.84 10.32
N ALA A 143 10.66 0.93 11.29
CA ALA A 143 11.94 0.31 11.66
C ALA A 143 12.56 -0.44 10.48
N PHE A 144 11.76 -1.21 9.74
CA PHE A 144 12.21 -1.93 8.55
C PHE A 144 12.74 -0.98 7.48
N LEU A 145 12.00 0.10 7.19
CA LEU A 145 12.43 1.08 6.18
C LEU A 145 13.70 1.81 6.58
N LYS A 146 13.87 2.12 7.85
CA LYS A 146 15.11 2.71 8.34
C LYS A 146 16.29 1.79 8.09
N GLU A 147 16.13 0.51 8.40
CA GLU A 147 17.18 -0.48 8.22
C GLU A 147 17.57 -0.65 6.74
N VAL A 148 16.58 -0.91 5.86
CA VAL A 148 16.86 -1.20 4.45
C VAL A 148 17.30 0.02 3.65
N ASN A 149 16.92 1.23 4.08
CA ASN A 149 17.28 2.48 3.39
C ASN A 149 18.45 3.22 4.04
N GLY A 150 19.02 2.67 5.12
CA GLY A 150 20.12 3.30 5.82
C GLY A 150 19.76 4.62 6.50
N ILE A 151 18.53 4.72 7.02
CA ILE A 151 18.03 5.91 7.72
C ILE A 151 18.21 5.70 9.23
N GLU A 152 18.75 6.71 9.91
CA GLU A 152 18.95 6.68 11.36
C GLU A 152 17.73 7.13 12.17
#